data_4781897a960d4e97f605d71826f3f230
#
_entry.id   4781897a960d4e97f605d71826f3f230
#
_cell.length_a   1.000
_cell.length_b   1.000
_cell.length_c   1.000
_cell.angle_alpha   90.00
_cell.angle_beta   90.00
_cell.angle_gamma   90.00
#
_symmetry.space_group_name_H-M   'P 1'
#
loop_
_entity.id
_entity.type
_entity.pdbx_description
1 polymer ?
#
loop_
_entity_poly.entity_id
_entity_poly.type
_entity_poly.pdbx_seq_one_letter_code
_entity_poly.pdbx_strand_id
1 'polypeptide(L)'
;LRSNGYHYLQSAGTHNHWALPLYCSDGPRFNDFYRLQSMETGQQLESFKRDFIKRFDDELKSLPRTIHTVIISSEHFHSRLREDSEMQKLKILLGQYFDEVRILCYLREQADTCESWYSTSMKSGATYSFHEFLRRCKPQTYYFNYYEVLQNWARFFGREAVQAAVFDRSHFFDENLLA
;
A
#
# COMPACT_ATOMS: atom_id res chain seq x y z
N LEU A 1 1.36 20.49 -5.19
CA LEU A 1 1.31 19.28 -6.04
C LEU A 1 0.60 19.55 -7.36
N ARG A 2 -0.66 20.02 -7.37
CA ARG A 2 -1.44 20.23 -8.61
C ARG A 2 -0.82 21.25 -9.55
N SER A 3 -0.23 22.33 -9.04
CA SER A 3 0.48 23.34 -9.85
C SER A 3 1.66 22.76 -10.65
N ASN A 4 2.21 21.63 -10.21
CA ASN A 4 3.36 20.96 -10.81
C ASN A 4 2.97 19.71 -11.61
N GLY A 5 1.66 19.53 -11.93
CA GLY A 5 1.18 18.42 -12.73
C GLY A 5 1.02 17.09 -11.97
N TYR A 6 1.06 17.12 -10.63
CA TYR A 6 0.85 15.95 -9.77
C TYR A 6 -0.52 15.96 -9.12
N HIS A 7 -1.13 14.80 -9.01
CA HIS A 7 -2.37 14.59 -8.28
C HIS A 7 -2.21 13.48 -7.25
N TYR A 8 -2.51 13.77 -5.98
CA TYR A 8 -2.61 12.76 -4.94
C TYR A 8 -4.04 12.23 -4.92
N LEU A 9 -4.20 10.93 -5.19
CA LEU A 9 -5.50 10.28 -5.33
C LEU A 9 -6.36 10.44 -4.07
N GLN A 10 -7.63 10.80 -4.21
CA GLN A 10 -8.53 11.03 -3.07
C GLN A 10 -9.53 9.88 -2.88
N SER A 11 -10.01 9.28 -3.96
CA SER A 11 -11.02 8.21 -3.93
C SER A 11 -10.56 6.96 -3.18
N ALA A 12 -9.25 6.72 -3.12
CA ALA A 12 -8.68 5.58 -2.42
C ALA A 12 -8.36 5.83 -0.93
N GLY A 13 -8.60 7.05 -0.44
CA GLY A 13 -8.32 7.51 0.92
C GLY A 13 -7.48 8.78 0.94
N THR A 14 -7.70 9.66 1.93
CA THR A 14 -7.07 10.98 1.98
C THR A 14 -5.64 10.99 2.54
N HIS A 15 -5.32 10.07 3.44
CA HIS A 15 -4.02 10.00 4.11
C HIS A 15 -3.27 8.70 3.81
N ASN A 16 -4.01 7.64 3.58
CA ASN A 16 -3.50 6.31 3.25
C ASN A 16 -4.48 5.69 2.26
N HIS A 17 -4.01 5.32 1.09
CA HIS A 17 -4.87 4.77 0.01
C HIS A 17 -5.23 3.30 0.27
N TRP A 18 -5.80 3.03 1.45
CA TRP A 18 -6.20 1.71 1.93
C TRP A 18 -7.27 1.03 1.05
N ALA A 19 -8.10 1.84 0.39
CA ALA A 19 -9.22 1.35 -0.40
C ALA A 19 -8.76 0.56 -1.63
N LEU A 20 -7.63 0.91 -2.22
CA LEU A 20 -7.11 0.23 -3.40
C LEU A 20 -6.63 -1.21 -3.10
N PRO A 21 -5.79 -1.48 -2.07
CA PRO A 21 -5.50 -2.84 -1.64
C PRO A 21 -6.76 -3.65 -1.27
N LEU A 22 -7.74 -3.00 -0.62
CA LEU A 22 -8.99 -3.66 -0.26
C LEU A 22 -9.83 -4.03 -1.50
N TYR A 23 -9.89 -3.15 -2.49
CA TYR A 23 -10.53 -3.44 -3.78
C TYR A 23 -9.90 -4.65 -4.48
N CYS A 24 -8.57 -4.75 -4.46
CA CYS A 24 -7.85 -5.84 -5.11
C CYS A 24 -7.97 -7.18 -4.37
N SER A 25 -8.37 -7.18 -3.09
CA SER A 25 -8.42 -8.40 -2.29
C SER A 25 -9.40 -9.45 -2.85
N ASP A 26 -9.06 -10.72 -2.68
CA ASP A 26 -9.87 -11.85 -3.14
C ASP A 26 -11.11 -12.11 -2.28
N GLY A 27 -11.07 -11.68 -1.01
CA GLY A 27 -12.18 -11.86 -0.09
C GLY A 27 -11.89 -11.22 1.26
N PRO A 28 -12.91 -11.18 2.15
CA PRO A 28 -12.70 -10.68 3.49
C PRO A 28 -11.73 -11.60 4.25
N ARG A 29 -10.84 -10.97 5.02
CA ARG A 29 -9.91 -11.67 5.91
C ARG A 29 -10.23 -11.29 7.35
N PHE A 30 -10.21 -12.26 8.26
CA PHE A 30 -10.41 -12.01 9.69
C PHE A 30 -9.18 -11.31 10.29
N ASN A 31 -9.09 -10.01 10.10
CA ASN A 31 -8.07 -9.18 10.69
C ASN A 31 -8.60 -7.76 10.97
N ASP A 32 -7.86 -7.00 11.75
CA ASP A 32 -8.25 -5.64 12.17
C ASP A 32 -8.53 -4.69 11.00
N PHE A 33 -7.82 -4.85 9.89
CA PHE A 33 -7.99 -4.01 8.72
C PHE A 33 -9.42 -4.12 8.15
N TYR A 34 -9.92 -5.35 7.93
CA TYR A 34 -11.28 -5.55 7.40
C TYR A 34 -12.34 -5.13 8.41
N ARG A 35 -12.11 -5.41 9.70
CA ARG A 35 -13.02 -5.02 10.78
C ARG A 35 -13.13 -3.50 10.90
N LEU A 36 -12.03 -2.76 10.89
CA LEU A 36 -12.02 -1.31 10.97
C LEU A 36 -12.71 -0.65 9.76
N GLN A 37 -12.75 -1.32 8.62
CA GLN A 37 -13.43 -0.85 7.42
C GLN A 37 -14.86 -1.41 7.28
N SER A 38 -15.35 -2.16 8.28
CA SER A 38 -16.67 -2.83 8.24
C SER A 38 -16.86 -3.73 7.00
N MET A 39 -15.81 -4.47 6.62
CA MET A 39 -15.76 -5.33 5.44
C MET A 39 -15.60 -6.81 5.82
N GLU A 40 -16.34 -7.25 6.84
CA GLU A 40 -16.20 -8.60 7.42
C GLU A 40 -16.93 -9.67 6.61
N THR A 41 -17.89 -9.27 5.77
CA THR A 41 -18.65 -10.20 4.91
C THR A 41 -18.33 -9.98 3.43
N GLY A 42 -18.48 -11.04 2.64
CA GLY A 42 -18.32 -10.95 1.18
C GLY A 42 -19.26 -9.92 0.54
N GLN A 43 -20.50 -9.82 1.03
CA GLN A 43 -21.47 -8.85 0.52
C GLN A 43 -21.04 -7.39 0.77
N GLN A 44 -20.53 -7.10 1.96
CA GLN A 44 -20.00 -5.77 2.29
C GLN A 44 -18.81 -5.42 1.40
N LEU A 45 -17.88 -6.35 1.24
CA LEU A 45 -16.70 -6.16 0.39
C LEU A 45 -17.09 -5.93 -1.07
N GLU A 46 -18.02 -6.70 -1.62
CA GLU A 46 -18.47 -6.53 -3.01
C GLU A 46 -19.24 -5.22 -3.22
N SER A 47 -20.03 -4.78 -2.24
CA SER A 47 -20.65 -3.45 -2.29
C SER A 47 -19.60 -2.34 -2.30
N PHE A 48 -18.63 -2.43 -1.39
CA PHE A 48 -17.51 -1.49 -1.34
C PHE A 48 -16.74 -1.44 -2.68
N LYS A 49 -16.43 -2.59 -3.28
CA LYS A 49 -15.69 -2.65 -4.57
C LYS A 49 -16.44 -1.93 -5.69
N ARG A 50 -17.77 -2.12 -5.78
CA ARG A 50 -18.59 -1.42 -6.78
C ARG A 50 -18.59 0.10 -6.58
N ASP A 51 -18.71 0.55 -5.33
CA ASP A 51 -18.71 1.98 -5.01
C ASP A 51 -17.33 2.62 -5.17
N PHE A 52 -16.30 1.87 -4.81
CA PHE A 52 -14.91 2.32 -4.96
C PHE A 52 -14.54 2.52 -6.43
N ILE A 53 -14.78 1.53 -7.28
CA ILE A 53 -14.37 1.62 -8.69
C ILE A 53 -15.06 2.78 -9.40
N LYS A 54 -16.31 3.07 -9.07
CA LYS A 54 -17.03 4.23 -9.62
C LYS A 54 -16.37 5.53 -9.21
N ARG A 55 -16.08 5.73 -7.91
CA ARG A 55 -15.41 6.94 -7.41
C ARG A 55 -14.01 7.10 -7.99
N PHE A 56 -13.29 6.01 -8.14
CA PHE A 56 -11.95 5.97 -8.73
C PHE A 56 -11.98 6.42 -10.20
N ASP A 57 -12.90 5.87 -10.97
CA ASP A 57 -13.11 6.22 -12.38
C ASP A 57 -13.54 7.69 -12.55
N ASP A 58 -14.52 8.13 -11.76
CA ASP A 58 -15.03 9.51 -11.78
C ASP A 58 -13.90 10.50 -11.45
N GLU A 59 -13.08 10.22 -10.45
CA GLU A 59 -11.94 11.06 -10.09
C GLU A 59 -10.93 11.17 -11.22
N LEU A 60 -10.46 10.03 -11.74
CA LEU A 60 -9.44 10.02 -12.79
C LEU A 60 -9.92 10.69 -14.09
N LYS A 61 -11.16 10.48 -14.49
CA LYS A 61 -11.75 11.13 -15.66
C LYS A 61 -11.97 12.63 -15.50
N SER A 62 -12.12 13.11 -14.27
CA SER A 62 -12.29 14.53 -13.98
C SER A 62 -10.97 15.31 -13.89
N LEU A 63 -9.83 14.64 -13.95
CA LEU A 63 -8.53 15.30 -13.83
C LEU A 63 -8.26 16.19 -15.07
N PRO A 64 -7.80 17.43 -14.85
CA PRO A 64 -7.40 18.29 -15.95
C PRO A 64 -6.19 17.71 -16.69
N ARG A 65 -6.09 17.99 -17.98
CA ARG A 65 -4.99 17.51 -18.84
C ARG A 65 -3.60 17.97 -18.42
N THR A 66 -3.51 18.94 -17.54
CA THR A 66 -2.26 19.39 -16.92
C THR A 66 -1.71 18.42 -15.89
N ILE A 67 -2.52 17.47 -15.40
CA ILE A 67 -2.05 16.41 -14.51
C ILE A 67 -1.47 15.28 -15.37
N HIS A 68 -0.19 15.00 -15.15
CA HIS A 68 0.54 13.95 -15.86
C HIS A 68 1.01 12.83 -14.92
N THR A 69 0.87 13.00 -13.60
CA THR A 69 1.30 12.01 -12.60
C THR A 69 0.27 11.92 -11.48
N VAL A 70 -0.18 10.71 -11.21
CA VAL A 70 -1.04 10.40 -10.06
C VAL A 70 -0.21 9.66 -9.00
N ILE A 71 -0.25 10.15 -7.78
CA ILE A 71 0.45 9.56 -6.65
C ILE A 71 -0.53 8.70 -5.85
N ILE A 72 -0.17 7.43 -5.64
CA ILE A 72 -0.90 6.48 -4.82
C ILE A 72 0.06 5.97 -3.75
N SER A 73 -0.28 6.15 -2.47
CA SER A 73 0.58 5.80 -1.35
C SER A 73 -0.17 5.03 -0.27
N SER A 74 0.31 3.84 0.08
CA SER A 74 -0.24 3.05 1.17
C SER A 74 0.75 2.00 1.66
N GLU A 75 0.91 1.88 2.97
CA GLU A 75 1.63 0.78 3.62
C GLU A 75 0.90 -0.57 3.45
N HIS A 76 -0.39 -0.53 3.15
CA HIS A 76 -1.20 -1.73 2.96
C HIS A 76 -0.86 -2.48 1.67
N PHE A 77 -0.22 -1.86 0.70
CA PHE A 77 0.32 -2.55 -0.46
C PHE A 77 1.37 -3.60 -0.07
N HIS A 78 2.25 -3.25 0.87
CA HIS A 78 3.25 -4.18 1.38
C HIS A 78 2.62 -5.30 2.23
N SER A 79 1.72 -4.94 3.13
CA SER A 79 1.21 -5.86 4.14
C SER A 79 0.01 -6.70 3.70
N ARG A 80 -0.74 -6.28 2.69
CA ARG A 80 -2.06 -6.84 2.35
C ARG A 80 -2.13 -7.46 0.96
N LEU A 81 -1.43 -6.93 -0.04
CA LEU A 81 -1.38 -7.51 -1.38
C LEU A 81 -0.25 -8.53 -1.47
N ARG A 82 -0.59 -9.81 -1.38
CA ARG A 82 0.37 -10.91 -1.38
C ARG A 82 0.06 -11.97 -2.42
N GLU A 83 -1.23 -12.16 -2.69
CA GLU A 83 -1.67 -13.21 -3.61
C GLU A 83 -1.50 -12.74 -5.06
N ASP A 84 -1.14 -13.66 -5.93
CA ASP A 84 -0.93 -13.39 -7.34
C ASP A 84 -2.17 -12.81 -8.02
N SER A 85 -3.35 -13.31 -7.66
CA SER A 85 -4.64 -12.82 -8.14
C SER A 85 -4.89 -11.36 -7.76
N GLU A 86 -4.52 -10.95 -6.54
CA GLU A 86 -4.67 -9.58 -6.04
C GLU A 86 -3.70 -8.62 -6.76
N MET A 87 -2.45 -9.05 -6.93
CA MET A 87 -1.45 -8.29 -7.68
C MET A 87 -1.84 -8.13 -9.14
N GLN A 88 -2.39 -9.18 -9.74
CA GLN A 88 -2.88 -9.15 -11.12
C GLN A 88 -4.08 -8.20 -11.27
N LYS A 89 -5.01 -8.18 -10.32
CA LYS A 89 -6.13 -7.22 -10.30
C LYS A 89 -5.62 -5.78 -10.23
N LEU A 90 -4.63 -5.50 -9.38
CA LEU A 90 -4.03 -4.18 -9.30
C LEU A 90 -3.39 -3.77 -10.61
N LYS A 91 -2.59 -4.67 -11.22
CA LYS A 91 -1.95 -4.41 -12.50
C LYS A 91 -2.97 -4.10 -13.61
N ILE A 92 -4.02 -4.92 -13.72
CA ILE A 92 -5.08 -4.73 -14.70
C ILE A 92 -5.79 -3.39 -14.48
N LEU A 93 -6.15 -3.08 -13.23
CA LEU A 93 -6.82 -1.83 -12.91
C LEU A 93 -5.96 -0.62 -13.30
N LEU A 94 -4.72 -0.58 -12.85
CA LEU A 94 -3.84 0.56 -13.13
C LEU A 94 -3.55 0.70 -14.63
N GLY A 95 -3.38 -0.40 -15.36
CA GLY A 95 -3.16 -0.39 -16.81
C GLY A 95 -4.34 0.10 -17.66
N GLN A 96 -5.55 0.25 -17.06
CA GLN A 96 -6.70 0.86 -17.74
C GLN A 96 -6.62 2.40 -17.76
N TYR A 97 -5.84 3.00 -16.86
CA TYR A 97 -5.81 4.44 -16.65
C TYR A 97 -4.42 5.07 -16.88
N PHE A 98 -3.35 4.27 -16.77
CA PHE A 98 -1.99 4.77 -16.81
C PHE A 98 -1.15 4.01 -17.82
N ASP A 99 -0.40 4.74 -18.63
CA ASP A 99 0.55 4.19 -19.62
C ASP A 99 1.79 3.64 -18.91
N GLU A 100 2.19 4.23 -17.79
CA GLU A 100 3.35 3.85 -17.00
C GLU A 100 2.98 3.79 -15.51
N VAL A 101 3.44 2.74 -14.83
CA VAL A 101 3.32 2.57 -13.38
C VAL A 101 4.71 2.40 -12.78
N ARG A 102 5.08 3.26 -11.85
CA ARG A 102 6.33 3.16 -11.09
C ARG A 102 6.02 2.79 -9.65
N ILE A 103 6.73 1.81 -9.13
CA ILE A 103 6.61 1.31 -7.76
C ILE A 103 7.79 1.83 -6.95
N LEU A 104 7.52 2.70 -6.00
CA LEU A 104 8.53 3.25 -5.09
C LEU A 104 8.39 2.58 -3.72
N CYS A 105 9.42 1.84 -3.31
CA CYS A 105 9.47 1.17 -2.02
C CYS A 105 10.49 1.85 -1.12
N TYR A 106 10.03 2.58 -0.10
CA TYR A 106 10.90 3.06 0.97
C TYR A 106 11.04 1.98 2.04
N LEU A 107 12.24 1.46 2.18
CA LEU A 107 12.58 0.37 3.09
C LEU A 107 13.30 0.92 4.31
N ARG A 108 12.74 0.62 5.49
CA ARG A 108 13.36 0.95 6.77
C ARG A 108 14.29 -0.19 7.20
N GLU A 109 15.28 0.12 8.03
CA GLU A 109 16.08 -0.90 8.70
C GLU A 109 15.14 -1.88 9.45
N GLN A 110 15.44 -3.18 9.38
CA GLN A 110 14.51 -4.22 9.84
C GLN A 110 14.30 -4.23 11.35
N ALA A 111 15.31 -3.87 12.14
CA ALA A 111 15.17 -3.73 13.58
C ALA A 111 14.23 -2.58 13.94
N ASP A 112 14.40 -1.41 13.30
CA ASP A 112 13.51 -0.25 13.47
C ASP A 112 12.07 -0.58 13.04
N THR A 113 11.90 -1.36 11.99
CA THR A 113 10.59 -1.82 11.53
C THR A 113 9.94 -2.73 12.57
N CYS A 114 10.72 -3.61 13.20
CA CYS A 114 10.28 -4.50 14.26
C CYS A 114 9.82 -3.70 15.49
N GLU A 115 10.61 -2.74 15.95
CA GLU A 115 10.25 -1.88 17.09
C GLU A 115 8.99 -1.05 16.81
N SER A 116 8.91 -0.46 15.63
CA SER A 116 7.74 0.31 15.19
C SER A 116 6.47 -0.55 15.16
N TRP A 117 6.57 -1.77 14.65
CA TRP A 117 5.44 -2.70 14.61
C TRP A 117 5.04 -3.14 16.02
N TYR A 118 5.99 -3.42 16.90
CA TYR A 118 5.69 -3.71 18.30
C TYR A 118 4.95 -2.55 18.97
N SER A 119 5.45 -1.32 18.82
CA SER A 119 4.79 -0.12 19.36
C SER A 119 3.35 0.03 18.85
N THR A 120 3.11 -0.20 17.56
CA THR A 120 1.77 -0.17 16.95
C THR A 120 0.88 -1.26 17.53
N SER A 121 1.41 -2.46 17.73
CA SER A 121 0.67 -3.57 18.35
C SER A 121 0.24 -3.26 19.77
N MET A 122 1.13 -2.64 20.57
CA MET A 122 0.80 -2.22 21.95
C MET A 122 -0.31 -1.16 21.95
N LYS A 123 -0.24 -0.16 21.08
CA LYS A 123 -1.29 0.86 20.90
C LYS A 123 -2.63 0.25 20.49
N SER A 124 -2.60 -0.87 19.80
CA SER A 124 -3.79 -1.64 19.38
C SER A 124 -4.28 -2.63 20.44
N GLY A 125 -3.73 -2.60 21.66
CA GLY A 125 -4.18 -3.41 22.80
C GLY A 125 -3.51 -4.77 22.93
N ALA A 126 -2.39 -5.02 22.25
CA ALA A 126 -1.62 -6.25 22.46
C ALA A 126 -0.98 -6.27 23.87
N THR A 127 -0.86 -7.47 24.46
CA THR A 127 -0.39 -7.67 25.84
C THR A 127 0.87 -8.52 25.95
N TYR A 128 1.44 -8.98 24.83
CA TYR A 128 2.66 -9.77 24.80
C TYR A 128 3.91 -8.89 25.01
N SER A 129 4.97 -9.49 25.58
CA SER A 129 6.26 -8.81 25.75
C SER A 129 6.98 -8.60 24.42
N PHE A 130 7.94 -7.66 24.39
CA PHE A 130 8.80 -7.46 23.21
C PHE A 130 9.56 -8.73 22.80
N HIS A 131 10.03 -9.50 23.80
CA HIS A 131 10.73 -10.77 23.55
C HIS A 131 9.83 -11.81 22.85
N GLU A 132 8.56 -11.89 23.22
CA GLU A 132 7.59 -12.77 22.55
C GLU A 132 7.28 -12.27 21.15
N PHE A 133 7.21 -10.96 20.96
CA PHE A 133 7.00 -10.35 19.65
C PHE A 133 8.17 -10.61 18.69
N LEU A 134 9.42 -10.53 19.17
CA LEU A 134 10.62 -10.79 18.36
C LEU A 134 10.62 -12.17 17.69
N ARG A 135 9.97 -13.17 18.30
CA ARG A 135 9.83 -14.50 17.69
C ARG A 135 9.03 -14.50 16.39
N ARG A 136 8.25 -13.43 16.14
CA ARG A 136 7.47 -13.21 14.91
C ARG A 136 8.24 -12.41 13.88
N CYS A 137 9.26 -11.66 14.29
CA CYS A 137 10.10 -10.83 13.43
C CYS A 137 11.24 -11.69 12.83
N LYS A 138 10.90 -12.61 11.94
CA LYS A 138 11.87 -13.48 11.27
C LYS A 138 12.17 -12.97 9.87
N PRO A 139 13.41 -13.06 9.38
CA PRO A 139 13.77 -12.68 8.00
C PRO A 139 12.92 -13.40 6.93
N GLN A 140 12.40 -14.60 7.24
CA GLN A 140 11.53 -15.38 6.35
C GLN A 140 10.07 -14.90 6.36
N THR A 141 9.68 -14.08 7.35
CA THR A 141 8.34 -13.50 7.35
C THR A 141 8.24 -12.46 6.24
N TYR A 142 7.27 -12.60 5.35
CA TYR A 142 7.09 -11.72 4.18
C TYR A 142 7.23 -10.22 4.51
N TYR A 143 6.70 -9.80 5.66
CA TYR A 143 6.77 -8.39 6.08
C TYR A 143 8.21 -7.88 6.28
N PHE A 144 9.16 -8.73 6.63
CA PHE A 144 10.58 -8.41 6.81
C PHE A 144 11.46 -8.89 5.66
N ASN A 145 10.91 -9.71 4.75
CA ASN A 145 11.62 -10.21 3.59
C ASN A 145 11.49 -9.22 2.42
N TYR A 146 12.22 -8.13 2.50
CA TYR A 146 12.19 -7.08 1.48
C TYR A 146 12.55 -7.58 0.09
N TYR A 147 13.44 -8.57 0.01
CA TYR A 147 13.78 -9.20 -1.27
C TYR A 147 12.54 -9.84 -1.92
N GLU A 148 11.79 -10.63 -1.17
CA GLU A 148 10.58 -11.28 -1.65
C GLU A 148 9.50 -10.25 -2.04
N VAL A 149 9.34 -9.21 -1.23
CA VAL A 149 8.42 -8.10 -1.53
C VAL A 149 8.77 -7.45 -2.87
N LEU A 150 10.02 -7.05 -3.06
CA LEU A 150 10.47 -6.41 -4.30
C LEU A 150 10.38 -7.34 -5.51
N GLN A 151 10.71 -8.62 -5.33
CA GLN A 151 10.58 -9.63 -6.39
C GLN A 151 9.11 -9.83 -6.79
N ASN A 152 8.21 -9.83 -5.82
CA ASN A 152 6.78 -9.94 -6.10
C ASN A 152 6.29 -8.74 -6.93
N TRP A 153 6.64 -7.52 -6.57
CA TRP A 153 6.31 -6.34 -7.37
C TRP A 153 6.94 -6.39 -8.78
N ALA A 154 8.22 -6.76 -8.87
CA ALA A 154 8.93 -6.86 -10.15
C ALA A 154 8.31 -7.92 -11.09
N ARG A 155 7.81 -9.01 -10.55
CA ARG A 155 7.14 -10.07 -11.33
C ARG A 155 5.88 -9.57 -12.04
N PHE A 156 5.13 -8.68 -11.41
CA PHE A 156 3.88 -8.16 -11.99
C PHE A 156 4.09 -6.88 -12.82
N PHE A 157 4.92 -5.96 -12.36
CA PHE A 157 5.07 -4.65 -13.00
C PHE A 157 6.34 -4.51 -13.85
N GLY A 158 7.25 -5.48 -13.77
CA GLY A 158 8.55 -5.43 -14.42
C GLY A 158 9.63 -4.87 -13.48
N ARG A 159 10.85 -5.36 -13.64
CA ARG A 159 11.98 -4.96 -12.78
C ARG A 159 12.28 -3.46 -12.87
N GLU A 160 12.19 -2.92 -14.07
CA GLU A 160 12.49 -1.50 -14.34
C GLU A 160 11.47 -0.54 -13.71
N ALA A 161 10.27 -1.04 -13.43
CA ALA A 161 9.23 -0.27 -12.76
C ALA A 161 9.42 -0.17 -11.24
N VAL A 162 10.26 -1.02 -10.64
CA VAL A 162 10.42 -1.12 -9.19
C VAL A 162 11.70 -0.44 -8.73
N GLN A 163 11.56 0.56 -7.87
CA GLN A 163 12.65 1.29 -7.24
C GLN A 163 12.59 1.14 -5.73
N ALA A 164 13.70 0.77 -5.11
CA ALA A 164 13.84 0.71 -3.67
C ALA A 164 14.76 1.82 -3.18
N ALA A 165 14.37 2.48 -2.10
CA ALA A 165 15.17 3.48 -1.41
C ALA A 165 15.17 3.22 0.10
N VAL A 166 16.24 3.58 0.76
CA VAL A 166 16.30 3.51 2.22
C VAL A 166 15.48 4.65 2.80
N PHE A 167 14.60 4.33 3.76
CA PHE A 167 13.87 5.32 4.53
C PHE A 167 14.80 5.89 5.61
N ASP A 168 15.55 6.90 5.24
CA ASP A 168 16.43 7.65 6.14
C ASP A 168 16.16 9.14 5.95
N ARG A 169 15.79 9.82 7.04
CA ARG A 169 15.44 11.25 7.02
C ARG A 169 16.60 12.12 6.51
N SER A 170 17.83 11.73 6.79
CA SER A 170 19.02 12.46 6.32
C SER A 170 19.17 12.50 4.80
N HIS A 171 18.48 11.61 4.08
CA HIS A 171 18.48 11.52 2.62
C HIS A 171 17.30 12.25 1.97
N PHE A 172 16.37 12.78 2.75
CA PHE A 172 15.25 13.56 2.22
C PHE A 172 15.59 15.03 2.11
N PHE A 173 15.04 15.70 1.10
CA PHE A 173 15.16 17.14 0.96
C PHE A 173 14.54 17.81 2.22
N ASP A 174 15.30 18.69 2.88
CA ASP A 174 14.93 19.32 4.16
C ASP A 174 14.46 18.30 5.23
N GLU A 175 15.03 17.06 5.23
CA GLU A 175 14.64 15.97 6.12
C GLU A 175 13.13 15.61 6.04
N ASN A 176 12.48 15.99 4.96
CA ASN A 176 11.05 15.83 4.75
C ASN A 176 10.79 14.99 3.48
N LEU A 177 10.08 13.88 3.65
CA LEU A 177 9.69 12.98 2.54
C LEU A 177 8.77 13.65 1.52
N LEU A 178 8.04 14.70 1.92
CA LEU A 178 7.01 15.36 1.12
C LEU A 178 7.38 16.81 0.74
N ALA A 179 8.63 17.23 0.97
CA ALA A 179 9.11 18.56 0.62
C ALA A 179 9.25 18.78 -0.90
#